data_11aa2af6451e4bd98cd548bfb6046d2e
#
_entry.id   11aa2af6451e4bd98cd548bfb6046d2e
#
_cell.length_a   1.000
_cell.length_b   1.000
_cell.length_c   1.000
_cell.angle_alpha   90.00
_cell.angle_beta   90.00
_cell.angle_gamma   90.00
#
_symmetry.space_group_name_H-M   'P 1'
#
loop_
_entity.id
_entity.type
_entity.pdbx_description
1 polymer ?
#
loop_
_entity_poly.entity_id
_entity_poly.type
_entity_poly.pdbx_seq_one_letter_code
_entity_poly.pdbx_strand_id
1 'polypeptide(L)'
;MSTSTLNTDNWIAAMLRVAARFGKPADGKTLRQQMRWFEHLPVSQQLERLSGLLGLHLTMVPQNKLRWRQEITPVVLVLENASVAVLESIDSDNSARYWLSEGGDVVRESALSELLARAQGDVGVIGVAARGRDARIDEFVQPYEPHWFWKNFRGMGRRITEISLASVISNVLALAGILFSMQVYDRVIPAQSQSTLWVLFVGVLIAAAIEYLIRLMRTQ
;
A
#
# COMPACT_ATOMS: atom_id res chain seq x y z
N MET A 1 26.52 -19.33 18.63
CA MET A 1 25.74 -19.61 17.39
C MET A 1 26.12 -21.01 16.95
N SER A 2 25.32 -22.00 17.33
CA SER A 2 25.59 -23.41 16.99
C SER A 2 25.37 -23.57 15.49
N THR A 3 26.42 -24.01 14.78
CA THR A 3 26.37 -24.47 13.38
C THR A 3 25.59 -25.78 13.33
N SER A 4 24.29 -25.75 13.49
CA SER A 4 23.45 -26.86 13.07
C SER A 4 23.54 -26.93 11.55
N THR A 5 24.17 -28.01 11.07
CA THR A 5 24.18 -28.35 9.65
C THR A 5 22.74 -28.35 9.15
N LEU A 6 22.47 -27.46 8.20
CA LEU A 6 21.15 -27.37 7.59
C LEU A 6 20.84 -28.72 6.96
N ASN A 7 19.80 -29.41 7.41
CA ASN A 7 19.32 -30.57 6.67
C ASN A 7 18.59 -30.05 5.42
N THR A 8 19.35 -29.84 4.35
CA THR A 8 18.88 -29.24 3.10
C THR A 8 17.68 -29.99 2.52
N ASP A 9 17.61 -31.32 2.70
CA ASP A 9 16.50 -32.11 2.20
C ASP A 9 15.19 -31.81 2.95
N ASN A 10 15.25 -31.59 4.27
CA ASN A 10 14.08 -31.25 5.08
C ASN A 10 13.54 -29.86 4.69
N TRP A 11 14.45 -28.91 4.44
CA TRP A 11 14.05 -27.59 3.99
C TRP A 11 13.46 -27.60 2.58
N ILE A 12 14.04 -28.36 1.65
CA ILE A 12 13.51 -28.52 0.30
C ILE A 12 12.10 -29.10 0.36
N ALA A 13 11.89 -30.13 1.17
CA ALA A 13 10.58 -30.75 1.32
C ALA A 13 9.54 -29.77 1.90
N ALA A 14 9.91 -29.01 2.93
CA ALA A 14 9.05 -27.99 3.53
C ALA A 14 8.71 -26.87 2.54
N MET A 15 9.70 -26.37 1.82
CA MET A 15 9.49 -25.28 0.85
C MET A 15 8.68 -25.73 -0.38
N LEU A 16 8.82 -26.97 -0.85
CA LEU A 16 7.99 -27.54 -1.90
C LEU A 16 6.52 -27.62 -1.48
N ARG A 17 6.26 -28.03 -0.23
CA ARG A 17 4.92 -28.08 0.31
C ARG A 17 4.27 -26.70 0.38
N VAL A 18 5.03 -25.73 0.87
CA VAL A 18 4.57 -24.33 0.90
C VAL A 18 4.34 -23.78 -0.52
N ALA A 19 5.25 -24.05 -1.44
CA ALA A 19 5.12 -23.62 -2.83
C ALA A 19 3.86 -24.21 -3.50
N ALA A 20 3.57 -25.49 -3.26
CA ALA A 20 2.35 -26.12 -3.76
C ALA A 20 1.08 -25.44 -3.23
N ARG A 21 1.06 -25.02 -1.96
CA ARG A 21 -0.05 -24.27 -1.35
C ARG A 21 -0.27 -22.91 -2.00
N PHE A 22 0.79 -22.26 -2.45
CA PHE A 22 0.71 -20.99 -3.22
C PHE A 22 0.49 -21.19 -4.72
N GLY A 23 0.15 -22.40 -5.17
CA GLY A 23 -0.09 -22.71 -6.58
C GLY A 23 1.18 -22.69 -7.44
N LYS A 24 2.36 -22.87 -6.84
CA LYS A 24 3.67 -22.91 -7.51
C LYS A 24 4.33 -24.30 -7.34
N PRO A 25 3.80 -25.35 -7.95
CA PRO A 25 4.41 -26.67 -7.86
C PRO A 25 5.79 -26.64 -8.51
N ALA A 26 6.76 -27.27 -7.88
CA ALA A 26 8.12 -27.38 -8.39
C ALA A 26 8.63 -28.83 -8.27
N ASP A 27 9.58 -29.19 -9.15
CA ASP A 27 10.18 -30.51 -9.09
C ASP A 27 11.31 -30.57 -8.06
N GLY A 28 11.13 -31.43 -7.05
CA GLY A 28 12.11 -31.59 -5.98
C GLY A 28 13.47 -32.13 -6.43
N LYS A 29 13.53 -32.89 -7.54
CA LYS A 29 14.83 -33.38 -8.08
C LYS A 29 15.64 -32.24 -8.67
N THR A 30 15.00 -31.43 -9.48
CA THR A 30 15.62 -30.25 -10.09
C THR A 30 16.10 -29.26 -9.01
N LEU A 31 15.29 -29.05 -7.99
CA LEU A 31 15.62 -28.12 -6.89
C LEU A 31 16.83 -28.60 -6.09
N ARG A 32 16.91 -29.91 -5.76
CA ARG A 32 18.09 -30.49 -5.10
C ARG A 32 19.37 -30.33 -5.93
N GLN A 33 19.27 -30.55 -7.24
CA GLN A 33 20.40 -30.38 -8.15
C GLN A 33 20.88 -28.92 -8.18
N GLN A 34 19.97 -27.99 -8.23
CA GLN A 34 20.31 -26.56 -8.20
C GLN A 34 20.92 -26.13 -6.88
N MET A 35 20.39 -26.64 -5.74
CA MET A 35 20.89 -26.29 -4.41
C MET A 35 22.32 -26.77 -4.15
N ARG A 36 22.79 -27.81 -4.79
CA ARG A 36 24.22 -28.24 -4.70
C ARG A 36 25.22 -27.16 -5.07
N TRP A 37 24.86 -26.28 -6.00
CA TRP A 37 25.74 -25.16 -6.37
C TRP A 37 25.90 -24.12 -5.24
N PHE A 38 25.01 -24.12 -4.27
CA PHE A 38 24.96 -23.15 -3.16
C PHE A 38 25.38 -23.72 -1.82
N GLU A 39 25.83 -24.98 -1.74
CA GLU A 39 26.25 -25.64 -0.49
C GLU A 39 27.39 -24.91 0.24
N HIS A 40 28.23 -24.18 -0.51
CA HIS A 40 29.33 -23.38 0.02
C HIS A 40 28.91 -22.06 0.67
N LEU A 41 27.65 -21.65 0.48
CA LEU A 41 27.12 -20.40 1.04
C LEU A 41 26.67 -20.55 2.51
N PRO A 42 26.66 -19.46 3.28
CA PRO A 42 26.03 -19.44 4.60
C PRO A 42 24.55 -19.88 4.54
N VAL A 43 24.08 -20.51 5.60
CA VAL A 43 22.72 -21.07 5.71
C VAL A 43 21.63 -20.04 5.36
N SER A 44 21.78 -18.81 5.80
CA SER A 44 20.81 -17.73 5.49
C SER A 44 20.70 -17.46 3.99
N GLN A 45 21.83 -17.46 3.29
CA GLN A 45 21.86 -17.26 1.84
C GLN A 45 21.35 -18.49 1.07
N GLN A 46 21.60 -19.70 1.58
CA GLN A 46 21.02 -20.92 1.00
C GLN A 46 19.50 -20.88 1.06
N LEU A 47 18.92 -20.49 2.19
CA LEU A 47 17.47 -20.37 2.38
C LEU A 47 16.86 -19.28 1.51
N GLU A 48 17.54 -18.14 1.37
CA GLU A 48 17.12 -17.07 0.47
C GLU A 48 17.12 -17.52 -1.00
N ARG A 49 18.16 -18.25 -1.44
CA ARG A 49 18.21 -18.82 -2.78
C ARG A 49 17.13 -19.85 -3.02
N LEU A 50 16.90 -20.75 -2.04
CA LEU A 50 15.87 -21.77 -2.10
C LEU A 50 14.47 -21.15 -2.26
N SER A 51 14.17 -20.14 -1.47
CA SER A 51 12.89 -19.41 -1.57
C SER A 51 12.75 -18.68 -2.90
N GLY A 52 13.83 -18.01 -3.37
CA GLY A 52 13.85 -17.31 -4.64
C GLY A 52 13.61 -18.21 -5.85
N LEU A 53 14.20 -19.41 -5.88
CA LEU A 53 13.99 -20.41 -6.94
C LEU A 53 12.51 -20.84 -7.05
N LEU A 54 11.79 -20.82 -5.93
CA LEU A 54 10.36 -21.12 -5.87
C LEU A 54 9.46 -19.89 -6.09
N GLY A 55 10.06 -18.73 -6.29
CA GLY A 55 9.32 -17.45 -6.38
C GLY A 55 8.61 -17.11 -5.07
N LEU A 56 9.19 -17.50 -3.95
CA LEU A 56 8.74 -17.21 -2.60
C LEU A 56 9.70 -16.22 -1.93
N HIS A 57 9.23 -15.53 -0.91
CA HIS A 57 10.06 -14.70 -0.04
C HIS A 57 10.03 -15.28 1.37
N LEU A 58 11.20 -15.62 1.90
CA LEU A 58 11.36 -16.16 3.24
C LEU A 58 11.98 -15.08 4.14
N THR A 59 11.30 -14.75 5.23
CA THR A 59 11.80 -13.84 6.26
C THR A 59 11.94 -14.59 7.57
N MET A 60 13.14 -14.62 8.14
CA MET A 60 13.38 -15.20 9.46
C MET A 60 13.05 -14.18 10.54
N VAL A 61 12.16 -14.52 11.45
CA VAL A 61 11.66 -13.64 12.53
C VAL A 61 11.77 -14.35 13.87
N PRO A 62 12.29 -13.71 14.92
CA PRO A 62 12.30 -14.30 16.26
C PRO A 62 10.89 -14.66 16.73
N GLN A 63 10.73 -15.86 17.27
CA GLN A 63 9.45 -16.41 17.71
C GLN A 63 8.68 -15.48 18.66
N ASN A 64 9.37 -14.75 19.53
CA ASN A 64 8.80 -13.84 20.52
C ASN A 64 8.24 -12.53 19.92
N LYS A 65 8.59 -12.20 18.69
CA LYS A 65 8.08 -11.01 17.98
C LYS A 65 6.87 -11.30 17.12
N LEU A 66 6.52 -12.56 16.91
CA LEU A 66 5.40 -12.98 16.09
C LEU A 66 4.09 -12.99 16.88
N ARG A 67 3.06 -12.36 16.31
CA ARG A 67 1.68 -12.54 16.79
C ARG A 67 1.07 -13.72 16.04
N TRP A 68 0.91 -14.85 16.74
CA TRP A 68 0.38 -16.07 16.18
C TRP A 68 -1.10 -15.93 15.81
N ARG A 69 -1.37 -15.84 14.52
CA ARG A 69 -2.71 -15.75 13.93
C ARG A 69 -2.74 -16.54 12.64
N GLN A 70 -3.92 -16.96 12.20
CA GLN A 70 -4.09 -17.68 10.96
C GLN A 70 -3.54 -16.91 9.73
N GLU A 71 -3.59 -15.60 9.76
CA GLU A 71 -3.15 -14.71 8.66
C GLU A 71 -1.67 -14.82 8.32
N ILE A 72 -0.82 -15.26 9.27
CA ILE A 72 0.62 -15.41 9.04
C ILE A 72 1.00 -16.78 8.46
N THR A 73 0.07 -17.72 8.40
CA THR A 73 0.32 -19.06 7.85
C THR A 73 0.37 -19.03 6.31
N PRO A 74 1.23 -19.83 5.67
CA PRO A 74 2.09 -20.87 6.21
C PRO A 74 3.38 -20.34 6.82
N VAL A 75 3.83 -20.97 7.92
CA VAL A 75 5.05 -20.64 8.64
C VAL A 75 5.92 -21.88 8.77
N VAL A 76 7.23 -21.72 8.62
CA VAL A 76 8.20 -22.81 8.77
C VAL A 76 8.91 -22.71 10.11
N LEU A 77 8.92 -23.80 10.84
CA LEU A 77 9.54 -23.95 12.15
C LEU A 77 10.65 -25.01 12.08
N VAL A 78 11.77 -24.75 12.73
CA VAL A 78 12.82 -25.75 12.93
C VAL A 78 12.61 -26.36 14.31
N LEU A 79 12.53 -27.68 14.39
CA LEU A 79 12.35 -28.42 15.63
C LEU A 79 13.70 -28.96 16.17
N GLU A 80 13.69 -29.44 17.41
CA GLU A 80 14.89 -29.90 18.14
C GLU A 80 15.77 -30.94 17.41
N ASN A 81 15.15 -31.78 16.58
CA ASN A 81 15.85 -32.82 15.81
C ASN A 81 16.30 -32.37 14.40
N ALA A 82 16.46 -31.07 14.17
CA ALA A 82 16.69 -30.52 12.83
C ALA A 82 15.62 -30.90 11.80
N SER A 83 14.48 -31.42 12.24
CA SER A 83 13.30 -31.61 11.39
C SER A 83 12.61 -30.26 11.16
N VAL A 84 12.00 -30.12 9.99
CA VAL A 84 11.33 -28.90 9.61
C VAL A 84 9.82 -29.13 9.63
N ALA A 85 9.10 -28.29 10.38
CA ALA A 85 7.66 -28.31 10.45
C ALA A 85 7.07 -27.15 9.63
N VAL A 86 6.02 -27.41 8.86
CA VAL A 86 5.24 -26.38 8.17
C VAL A 86 3.91 -26.23 8.88
N LEU A 87 3.72 -25.11 9.55
CA LEU A 87 2.46 -24.73 10.18
C LEU A 87 1.48 -24.26 9.09
N GLU A 88 0.45 -25.02 8.84
CA GLU A 88 -0.51 -24.77 7.74
C GLU A 88 -1.69 -23.92 8.17
N SER A 89 -2.20 -24.13 9.38
CA SER A 89 -3.32 -23.34 9.93
C SER A 89 -3.29 -23.31 11.44
N ILE A 90 -3.83 -22.24 12.00
CA ILE A 90 -4.10 -22.07 13.43
C ILE A 90 -5.60 -21.89 13.57
N ASP A 91 -6.25 -22.70 14.37
CA ASP A 91 -7.68 -22.62 14.61
C ASP A 91 -8.00 -21.68 15.79
N SER A 92 -9.25 -21.27 15.92
CA SER A 92 -9.72 -20.34 16.96
C SER A 92 -9.53 -20.84 18.40
N ASP A 93 -9.47 -22.15 18.60
CA ASP A 93 -9.19 -22.82 19.88
C ASP A 93 -7.70 -22.99 20.19
N ASN A 94 -6.83 -22.34 19.40
CA ASN A 94 -5.37 -22.39 19.54
C ASN A 94 -4.78 -23.76 19.18
N SER A 95 -5.49 -24.61 18.42
CA SER A 95 -4.95 -25.82 17.81
C SER A 95 -4.16 -25.45 16.54
N ALA A 96 -3.05 -26.15 16.33
CA ALA A 96 -2.14 -25.95 15.22
C ALA A 96 -2.11 -27.18 14.34
N ARG A 97 -2.41 -27.02 13.05
CA ARG A 97 -2.25 -28.08 12.05
C ARG A 97 -0.93 -27.87 11.34
N TYR A 98 -0.06 -28.88 11.42
CA TYR A 98 1.28 -28.79 10.87
C TYR A 98 1.70 -30.09 10.20
N TRP A 99 2.57 -29.95 9.23
CA TRP A 99 3.23 -31.05 8.53
C TRP A 99 4.71 -31.14 8.94
N LEU A 100 5.26 -32.35 8.99
CA LEU A 100 6.67 -32.59 9.34
C LEU A 100 7.43 -33.16 8.16
N SER A 101 8.67 -32.68 7.94
CA SER A 101 9.53 -33.15 6.84
C SER A 101 9.90 -34.64 6.89
N GLU A 102 9.90 -35.23 8.07
CA GLU A 102 10.25 -36.63 8.30
C GLU A 102 9.04 -37.58 8.39
N GLY A 103 7.82 -37.05 8.38
CA GLY A 103 6.60 -37.81 8.63
C GLY A 103 5.80 -38.21 7.38
N GLY A 104 6.38 -38.12 6.18
CA GLY A 104 5.63 -38.32 4.94
C GLY A 104 4.60 -37.22 4.72
N ASP A 105 3.46 -37.53 4.06
CA ASP A 105 2.42 -36.53 3.75
C ASP A 105 1.33 -36.41 4.85
N VAL A 106 1.66 -36.75 6.09
CA VAL A 106 0.70 -36.73 7.20
C VAL A 106 0.70 -35.37 7.88
N VAL A 107 -0.46 -34.72 7.89
CA VAL A 107 -0.70 -33.51 8.69
C VAL A 107 -1.05 -33.93 10.12
N ARG A 108 -0.39 -33.31 11.07
CA ARG A 108 -0.62 -33.52 12.52
C ARG A 108 -1.32 -32.33 13.12
N GLU A 109 -1.97 -32.56 14.25
CA GLU A 109 -2.64 -31.54 15.03
C GLU A 109 -2.15 -31.61 16.49
N SER A 110 -1.79 -30.48 17.06
CA SER A 110 -1.46 -30.32 18.47
C SER A 110 -1.75 -28.92 18.95
N ALA A 111 -1.67 -28.68 20.26
CA ALA A 111 -1.74 -27.33 20.79
C ALA A 111 -0.57 -26.49 20.24
N LEU A 112 -0.86 -25.26 19.82
CA LEU A 112 0.16 -24.34 19.30
C LEU A 112 1.30 -24.14 20.30
N SER A 113 0.99 -24.03 21.59
CA SER A 113 1.99 -23.89 22.66
C SER A 113 2.97 -25.06 22.74
N GLU A 114 2.49 -26.28 22.51
CA GLU A 114 3.34 -27.49 22.50
C GLU A 114 4.27 -27.51 21.30
N LEU A 115 3.76 -27.16 20.12
CA LEU A 115 4.57 -27.05 18.90
C LEU A 115 5.66 -25.98 19.04
N LEU A 116 5.32 -24.82 19.60
CA LEU A 116 6.24 -23.71 19.81
C LEU A 116 7.30 -24.01 20.86
N ALA A 117 6.98 -24.80 21.90
CA ALA A 117 7.95 -25.23 22.89
C ALA A 117 9.05 -26.14 22.31
N ARG A 118 8.73 -26.87 21.25
CA ARG A 118 9.68 -27.75 20.52
C ARG A 118 10.42 -27.03 19.40
N ALA A 119 9.99 -25.83 19.02
CA ALA A 119 10.63 -25.03 17.99
C ALA A 119 11.88 -24.34 18.50
N GLN A 120 12.95 -24.37 17.69
CA GLN A 120 14.23 -23.75 18.00
C GLN A 120 14.54 -22.60 17.07
N GLY A 121 15.01 -21.49 17.64
CA GLY A 121 15.52 -20.35 16.86
C GLY A 121 14.45 -19.49 16.22
N ASP A 122 14.80 -18.94 15.06
CA ASP A 122 13.94 -18.05 14.31
C ASP A 122 12.95 -18.83 13.45
N VAL A 123 11.81 -18.21 13.22
CA VAL A 123 10.67 -18.77 12.48
C VAL A 123 10.67 -18.21 11.07
N GLY A 124 10.52 -19.08 10.07
CA GLY A 124 10.43 -18.68 8.68
C GLY A 124 9.01 -18.29 8.29
N VAL A 125 8.74 -17.00 8.16
CA VAL A 125 7.49 -16.49 7.58
C VAL A 125 7.64 -16.45 6.07
N ILE A 126 6.69 -17.08 5.35
CA ILE A 126 6.76 -17.21 3.90
C ILE A 126 5.64 -16.42 3.24
N GLY A 127 6.04 -15.57 2.33
CA GLY A 127 5.15 -14.86 1.42
C GLY A 127 5.43 -15.22 -0.05
N VAL A 128 4.47 -14.94 -0.92
CA VAL A 128 4.74 -14.98 -2.35
C VAL A 128 5.67 -13.82 -2.65
N ALA A 129 6.86 -14.11 -3.20
CA ALA A 129 7.67 -13.06 -3.79
C ALA A 129 6.78 -12.39 -4.85
N ALA A 130 6.41 -11.15 -4.64
CA ALA A 130 5.84 -10.36 -5.71
C ALA A 130 6.79 -10.56 -6.90
N ARG A 131 6.29 -11.13 -8.01
CA ARG A 131 7.07 -11.26 -9.27
C ARG A 131 7.83 -9.97 -9.41
N GLY A 132 9.17 -10.07 -9.49
CA GLY A 132 10.08 -8.96 -9.37
C GLY A 132 9.43 -7.72 -9.95
N ARG A 133 9.10 -6.78 -9.07
CA ARG A 133 8.52 -5.51 -9.50
C ARG A 133 9.52 -5.00 -10.50
N ASP A 134 9.12 -4.98 -11.76
CA ASP A 134 9.94 -4.44 -12.82
C ASP A 134 10.25 -3.01 -12.35
N ALA A 135 11.52 -2.65 -12.19
CA ALA A 135 11.91 -1.31 -11.72
C ALA A 135 11.24 -0.22 -12.55
N ARG A 136 10.87 -0.55 -13.80
CA ARG A 136 10.04 0.29 -14.68
C ARG A 136 8.61 0.46 -14.20
N ILE A 137 8.04 -0.56 -13.52
CA ILE A 137 6.68 -0.49 -12.98
C ILE A 137 6.70 0.23 -11.64
N ASP A 138 7.77 0.10 -10.83
CA ASP A 138 7.90 0.82 -9.56
C ASP A 138 8.03 2.33 -9.76
N GLU A 139 8.54 2.78 -10.89
CA GLU A 139 8.56 4.20 -11.25
C GLU A 139 7.15 4.75 -11.54
N PHE A 140 6.23 3.90 -12.01
CA PHE A 140 4.85 4.28 -12.33
C PHE A 140 3.83 3.94 -11.24
N VAL A 141 4.10 2.94 -10.41
CA VAL A 141 3.23 2.57 -9.27
C VAL A 141 3.71 3.27 -8.02
N GLN A 142 3.32 4.52 -7.86
CA GLN A 142 3.48 5.20 -6.57
C GLN A 142 2.69 4.44 -5.50
N PRO A 143 3.26 4.23 -4.30
CA PRO A 143 2.53 3.60 -3.21
C PRO A 143 1.24 4.38 -2.95
N TYR A 144 0.12 3.65 -2.86
CA TYR A 144 -1.17 4.25 -2.55
C TYR A 144 -1.09 4.99 -1.21
N GLU A 145 -0.97 6.32 -1.26
CA GLU A 145 -1.09 7.18 -0.10
C GLU A 145 -2.59 7.48 0.13
N PRO A 146 -3.20 7.00 1.23
CA PRO A 146 -4.64 7.15 1.47
C PRO A 146 -5.10 8.61 1.56
N HIS A 147 -4.18 9.55 1.65
CA HIS A 147 -4.44 10.99 1.75
C HIS A 147 -3.78 11.83 0.65
N TRP A 148 -3.42 11.20 -0.51
CA TRP A 148 -2.76 11.90 -1.61
C TRP A 148 -3.56 13.14 -2.09
N PHE A 149 -4.89 13.05 -2.08
CA PHE A 149 -5.79 14.13 -2.47
C PHE A 149 -5.66 15.33 -1.52
N TRP A 150 -5.75 15.13 -0.23
CA TRP A 150 -5.65 16.20 0.77
C TRP A 150 -4.24 16.79 0.88
N LYS A 151 -3.20 15.98 0.64
CA LYS A 151 -1.80 16.44 0.61
C LYS A 151 -1.58 17.44 -0.53
N ASN A 152 -2.14 17.17 -1.70
CA ASN A 152 -2.07 18.08 -2.85
C ASN A 152 -2.90 19.37 -2.61
N PHE A 153 -4.03 19.28 -1.94
CA PHE A 153 -4.84 20.46 -1.60
C PHE A 153 -4.14 21.41 -0.62
N ARG A 154 -3.39 20.89 0.36
CA ARG A 154 -2.64 21.73 1.31
C ARG A 154 -1.58 22.61 0.63
N GLY A 155 -0.93 22.11 -0.41
CA GLY A 155 0.04 22.90 -1.20
C GLY A 155 -0.61 23.95 -2.11
N MET A 156 -1.89 23.75 -2.47
CA MET A 156 -2.64 24.63 -3.38
C MET A 156 -3.59 25.60 -2.67
N GLY A 157 -3.62 25.62 -1.33
CA GLY A 157 -4.57 26.42 -0.55
C GLY A 157 -4.60 27.88 -0.95
N ARG A 158 -3.45 28.50 -1.19
CA ARG A 158 -3.34 29.89 -1.63
C ARG A 158 -4.00 30.13 -2.99
N ARG A 159 -3.79 29.23 -3.96
CA ARG A 159 -4.40 29.33 -5.30
C ARG A 159 -5.93 29.15 -5.25
N ILE A 160 -6.38 28.23 -4.40
CA ILE A 160 -7.83 27.99 -4.22
C ILE A 160 -8.50 29.20 -3.59
N THR A 161 -7.89 29.83 -2.58
CA THR A 161 -8.44 31.05 -1.97
C THR A 161 -8.45 32.22 -2.96
N GLU A 162 -7.42 32.41 -3.76
CA GLU A 162 -7.35 33.45 -4.79
C GLU A 162 -8.47 33.26 -5.85
N ILE A 163 -8.68 32.02 -6.33
CA ILE A 163 -9.74 31.71 -7.31
C ILE A 163 -11.13 31.89 -6.68
N SER A 164 -11.33 31.43 -5.46
CA SER A 164 -12.60 31.56 -4.76
C SER A 164 -12.95 33.03 -4.50
N LEU A 165 -11.99 33.83 -4.05
CA LEU A 165 -12.19 35.25 -3.83
C LEU A 165 -12.53 35.98 -5.13
N ALA A 166 -11.79 35.73 -6.20
CA ALA A 166 -12.07 36.29 -7.52
C ALA A 166 -13.48 35.93 -8.02
N SER A 167 -13.91 34.68 -7.79
CA SER A 167 -15.24 34.21 -8.15
C SER A 167 -16.35 34.94 -7.37
N VAL A 168 -16.17 35.11 -6.06
CA VAL A 168 -17.13 35.84 -5.21
C VAL A 168 -17.24 37.29 -5.68
N ILE A 169 -16.11 37.98 -5.90
CA ILE A 169 -16.09 39.36 -6.38
C ILE A 169 -16.79 39.46 -7.73
N SER A 170 -16.51 38.58 -8.70
CA SER A 170 -17.16 38.59 -10.00
C SER A 170 -18.68 38.39 -9.90
N ASN A 171 -19.15 37.53 -9.03
CA ASN A 171 -20.59 37.32 -8.82
C ASN A 171 -21.26 38.53 -8.17
N VAL A 172 -20.61 39.19 -7.23
CA VAL A 172 -21.11 40.42 -6.62
C VAL A 172 -21.19 41.54 -7.64
N LEU A 173 -20.17 41.68 -8.51
CA LEU A 173 -20.17 42.70 -9.59
C LEU A 173 -21.27 42.42 -10.65
N ALA A 174 -21.53 41.15 -10.97
CA ALA A 174 -22.63 40.79 -11.87
C ALA A 174 -23.98 41.19 -11.30
N LEU A 175 -24.19 41.01 -9.98
CA LEU A 175 -25.38 41.50 -9.28
C LEU A 175 -25.51 43.03 -9.35
N ALA A 176 -24.43 43.77 -9.30
CA ALA A 176 -24.41 45.22 -9.39
C ALA A 176 -25.02 45.70 -10.75
N GLY A 177 -24.82 44.97 -11.86
CA GLY A 177 -25.44 45.24 -13.13
C GLY A 177 -26.96 45.12 -13.11
N ILE A 178 -27.47 44.11 -12.42
CA ILE A 178 -28.93 43.91 -12.25
C ILE A 178 -29.53 45.04 -11.39
N LEU A 179 -28.86 45.35 -10.26
CA LEU A 179 -29.30 46.44 -9.39
C LEU A 179 -29.23 47.79 -10.09
N PHE A 180 -28.26 48.03 -10.96
CA PHE A 180 -28.17 49.21 -11.78
C PHE A 180 -29.39 49.32 -12.69
N SER A 181 -29.73 48.25 -13.41
CA SER A 181 -30.91 48.25 -14.30
C SER A 181 -32.18 48.57 -13.52
N MET A 182 -32.35 47.98 -12.36
CA MET A 182 -33.51 48.23 -11.50
C MET A 182 -33.56 49.68 -11.02
N GLN A 183 -32.43 50.26 -10.60
CA GLN A 183 -32.34 51.67 -10.18
C GLN A 183 -32.65 52.63 -11.34
N VAL A 184 -32.22 52.33 -12.56
CA VAL A 184 -32.51 53.12 -13.73
C VAL A 184 -34.01 53.15 -14.01
N TYR A 185 -34.68 51.99 -13.97
CA TYR A 185 -36.12 51.89 -14.19
C TYR A 185 -36.94 52.55 -13.10
N ASP A 186 -36.57 52.41 -11.84
CA ASP A 186 -37.36 52.85 -10.70
C ASP A 186 -37.13 54.33 -10.35
N ARG A 187 -35.92 54.87 -10.60
CA ARG A 187 -35.57 56.25 -10.18
C ARG A 187 -35.21 57.17 -11.32
N VAL A 188 -34.41 56.70 -12.28
CA VAL A 188 -33.90 57.61 -13.33
C VAL A 188 -34.99 57.97 -14.32
N ILE A 189 -35.75 56.99 -14.78
CA ILE A 189 -36.80 57.20 -15.78
C ILE A 189 -37.95 58.06 -15.23
N PRO A 190 -38.52 57.79 -14.04
CA PRO A 190 -39.62 58.58 -13.52
C PRO A 190 -39.20 60.03 -13.15
N ALA A 191 -37.99 60.19 -12.61
CA ALA A 191 -37.49 61.49 -12.12
C ALA A 191 -36.82 62.34 -13.24
N GLN A 192 -36.61 61.80 -14.44
CA GLN A 192 -35.86 62.42 -15.55
C GLN A 192 -34.50 63.03 -15.09
N SER A 193 -33.85 62.44 -14.06
CA SER A 193 -32.67 62.96 -13.44
C SER A 193 -31.42 62.51 -14.20
N GLN A 194 -30.90 63.37 -15.07
CA GLN A 194 -29.64 63.13 -15.82
C GLN A 194 -28.44 63.02 -14.90
N SER A 195 -28.38 63.74 -13.78
CA SER A 195 -27.25 63.68 -12.82
C SER A 195 -27.16 62.29 -12.16
N THR A 196 -28.29 61.73 -11.76
CA THR A 196 -28.33 60.37 -11.16
C THR A 196 -27.92 59.30 -12.18
N LEU A 197 -28.33 59.43 -13.47
CA LEU A 197 -27.93 58.53 -14.55
C LEU A 197 -26.38 58.51 -14.72
N TRP A 198 -25.74 59.70 -14.71
CA TRP A 198 -24.30 59.77 -14.88
C TRP A 198 -23.54 59.13 -13.71
N VAL A 199 -23.97 59.36 -12.49
CA VAL A 199 -23.35 58.75 -11.32
C VAL A 199 -23.46 57.20 -11.35
N LEU A 200 -24.64 56.68 -11.66
CA LEU A 200 -24.88 55.24 -11.79
C LEU A 200 -24.08 54.66 -12.95
N PHE A 201 -24.03 55.32 -14.09
CA PHE A 201 -23.26 54.85 -15.27
C PHE A 201 -21.76 54.74 -14.97
N VAL A 202 -21.19 55.78 -14.36
CA VAL A 202 -19.78 55.79 -13.94
C VAL A 202 -19.52 54.67 -12.95
N GLY A 203 -20.42 54.45 -11.99
CA GLY A 203 -20.29 53.33 -11.00
C GLY A 203 -20.26 51.95 -11.67
N VAL A 204 -21.14 51.70 -12.63
CA VAL A 204 -21.14 50.41 -13.36
C VAL A 204 -19.92 50.29 -14.26
N LEU A 205 -19.44 51.35 -14.85
CA LEU A 205 -18.26 51.35 -15.70
C LEU A 205 -17.00 51.04 -14.91
N ILE A 206 -16.87 51.55 -13.67
CA ILE A 206 -15.80 51.22 -12.73
C ILE A 206 -15.91 49.75 -12.31
N ALA A 207 -17.10 49.27 -11.97
CA ALA A 207 -17.32 47.86 -11.62
C ALA A 207 -16.92 46.93 -12.76
N ALA A 208 -17.33 47.20 -13.99
CA ALA A 208 -16.96 46.44 -15.18
C ALA A 208 -15.45 46.46 -15.46
N ALA A 209 -14.79 47.60 -15.24
CA ALA A 209 -13.34 47.70 -15.39
C ALA A 209 -12.60 46.84 -14.35
N ILE A 210 -13.05 46.85 -13.10
CA ILE A 210 -12.49 45.98 -12.04
C ILE A 210 -12.71 44.52 -12.38
N GLU A 211 -13.91 44.14 -12.83
CA GLU A 211 -14.18 42.75 -13.25
C GLU A 211 -13.26 42.30 -14.39
N TYR A 212 -13.07 43.17 -15.39
CA TYR A 212 -12.17 42.89 -16.50
C TYR A 212 -10.72 42.72 -16.04
N LEU A 213 -10.23 43.58 -15.13
CA LEU A 213 -8.89 43.43 -14.56
C LEU A 213 -8.71 42.12 -13.81
N ILE A 214 -9.69 41.73 -12.99
CA ILE A 214 -9.66 40.45 -12.25
C ILE A 214 -9.63 39.26 -13.21
N ARG A 215 -10.41 39.32 -14.29
CA ARG A 215 -10.37 38.28 -15.33
C ARG A 215 -9.03 38.19 -16.04
N LEU A 216 -8.39 39.33 -16.35
CA LEU A 216 -7.04 39.36 -16.94
C LEU A 216 -5.98 38.74 -16.01
N MET A 217 -6.01 39.06 -14.73
CA MET A 217 -5.08 38.49 -13.76
C MET A 217 -5.26 36.96 -13.56
N ARG A 218 -6.44 36.45 -13.84
CA ARG A 218 -6.73 35.02 -13.74
C ARG A 218 -6.22 34.19 -14.92
N THR A 219 -5.95 34.83 -16.07
CA THR A 219 -5.51 34.15 -17.31
C THR A 219 -3.98 34.03 -17.42
N GLN A 220 -3.23 34.59 -16.47
CA GLN A 220 -1.77 34.40 -16.35
C GLN A 220 -1.44 33.37 -15.27
#